data_9e9f1f259c93702af84fe78ab422c9f0
#
_entry.id   9e9f1f259c93702af84fe78ab422c9f0
#
_cell.length_a   1.000
_cell.length_b   1.000
_cell.length_c   1.000
_cell.angle_alpha   90.00
_cell.angle_beta   90.00
_cell.angle_gamma   90.00
#
_symmetry.space_group_name_H-M   'P 1'
#
loop_
_entity.id
_entity.type
_entity.pdbx_description
1 polymer ?
#
loop_
_entity_poly.entity_id
_entity_poly.type
_entity_poly.pdbx_seq_one_letter_code
_entity_poly.pdbx_strand_id
1 'polypeptide(L)'
;LAKEIDALGGYMAEATDLSGIQFRTLNKKKGPAVQATRAQADKELYEKTIQAKLKKEQIDVFEDEVIDFEEKNGEVFAAVGKNKKYKAKAFVLTTGTFLNGAILIGSNKREGGRIDEKKASGLEKFFDKQNLMLGRLKTGTPPRLARETINFEVLEEQPGDQEVCYMSF
;
A
#
# COMPACT_ATOMS: atom_id res chain seq x y z
N LEU A 1 14.30 -1.78 1.75
CA LEU A 1 13.24 -1.07 2.50
C LEU A 1 12.44 -2.00 3.41
N ALA A 2 11.79 -3.10 2.90
CA ALA A 2 10.96 -3.96 3.75
C ALA A 2 11.73 -4.56 4.94
N LYS A 3 12.94 -5.08 4.71
CA LYS A 3 13.79 -5.63 5.78
C LYS A 3 14.28 -4.56 6.77
N GLU A 4 14.48 -3.33 6.33
CA GLU A 4 14.84 -2.21 7.21
C GLU A 4 13.69 -1.83 8.13
N ILE A 5 12.47 -1.83 7.59
CA ILE A 5 11.24 -1.60 8.36
C ILE A 5 11.04 -2.74 9.36
N ASP A 6 11.26 -3.97 8.94
CA ASP A 6 11.18 -5.18 9.78
C ASP A 6 12.15 -5.11 10.96
N ALA A 7 13.41 -4.76 10.69
CA ALA A 7 14.42 -4.58 11.74
C ALA A 7 14.07 -3.50 12.78
N LEU A 8 13.19 -2.56 12.43
CA LEU A 8 12.64 -1.56 13.35
C LEU A 8 11.34 -2.00 14.04
N GLY A 9 10.91 -3.26 13.86
CA GLY A 9 9.69 -3.81 14.43
C GLY A 9 8.43 -3.58 13.58
N GLY A 10 8.58 -3.20 12.30
CA GLY A 10 7.45 -3.06 11.38
C GLY A 10 6.90 -4.42 10.96
N TYR A 11 5.59 -4.52 10.80
CA TYR A 11 4.89 -5.80 10.62
C TYR A 11 4.68 -6.21 9.15
N MET A 12 5.06 -5.37 8.19
CA MET A 12 4.79 -5.62 6.77
C MET A 12 5.47 -6.90 6.26
N ALA A 13 6.72 -7.14 6.63
CA ALA A 13 7.49 -8.30 6.19
C ALA A 13 6.91 -9.60 6.76
N GLU A 14 6.67 -9.65 8.07
CA GLU A 14 6.05 -10.79 8.74
C GLU A 14 4.67 -11.12 8.15
N ALA A 15 3.82 -10.10 7.95
CA ALA A 15 2.50 -10.30 7.34
C ALA A 15 2.60 -10.80 5.89
N THR A 16 3.62 -10.36 5.15
CA THR A 16 3.89 -10.84 3.79
C THR A 16 4.30 -12.30 3.80
N ASP A 17 5.16 -12.72 4.73
CA ASP A 17 5.63 -14.09 4.83
C ASP A 17 4.49 -15.05 5.24
N LEU A 18 3.62 -14.61 6.15
CA LEU A 18 2.44 -15.37 6.57
C LEU A 18 1.37 -15.52 5.47
N SER A 19 1.34 -14.61 4.50
CA SER A 19 0.38 -14.61 3.41
C SER A 19 1.00 -14.92 2.04
N GLY A 20 2.28 -15.29 2.01
CA GLY A 20 3.05 -15.46 0.78
C GLY A 20 2.57 -16.64 -0.07
N ILE A 21 2.40 -16.38 -1.36
CA ILE A 21 2.08 -17.39 -2.38
C ILE A 21 3.34 -17.82 -3.13
N GLN A 22 4.21 -16.85 -3.43
CA GLN A 22 5.46 -17.09 -4.15
C GLN A 22 6.54 -16.13 -3.66
N PHE A 23 7.75 -16.65 -3.48
CA PHE A 23 8.95 -15.89 -3.16
C PHE A 23 9.99 -16.09 -4.23
N ARG A 24 10.64 -15.00 -4.64
CA ARG A 24 11.69 -15.05 -5.66
C ARG A 24 12.73 -13.95 -5.43
N THR A 25 13.99 -14.34 -5.43
CA THR A 25 15.09 -13.37 -5.41
C THR A 25 15.30 -12.82 -6.82
N LEU A 26 15.12 -11.53 -6.97
CA LEU A 26 15.35 -10.82 -8.22
C LEU A 26 16.84 -10.53 -8.43
N ASN A 27 17.24 -10.41 -9.70
CA ASN A 27 18.60 -10.02 -10.08
C ASN A 27 19.71 -10.97 -9.58
N LYS A 28 19.44 -12.26 -9.39
CA LYS A 28 20.45 -13.25 -8.93
C LYS A 28 21.75 -13.28 -9.76
N LYS A 29 21.67 -12.92 -11.05
CA LYS A 29 22.84 -12.83 -11.96
C LYS A 29 23.64 -11.53 -11.80
N LYS A 30 23.21 -10.60 -10.93
CA LYS A 30 23.87 -9.33 -10.67
C LYS A 30 24.52 -9.34 -9.29
N GLY A 31 25.28 -8.28 -8.97
CA GLY A 31 25.93 -8.17 -7.67
C GLY A 31 24.92 -8.08 -6.50
N PRO A 32 25.35 -8.43 -5.28
CA PRO A 32 24.45 -8.49 -4.11
C PRO A 32 23.68 -7.21 -3.82
N ALA A 33 24.26 -6.05 -4.12
CA ALA A 33 23.63 -4.74 -3.86
C ALA A 33 22.31 -4.51 -4.60
N VAL A 34 22.04 -5.25 -5.68
CA VAL A 34 20.80 -5.12 -6.47
C VAL A 34 19.89 -6.36 -6.37
N GLN A 35 20.30 -7.34 -5.58
CA GLN A 35 19.46 -8.50 -5.28
C GLN A 35 18.38 -8.11 -4.28
N ALA A 36 17.15 -8.51 -4.54
CA ALA A 36 16.03 -8.22 -3.67
C ALA A 36 15.00 -9.36 -3.71
N THR A 37 14.46 -9.71 -2.56
CA THR A 37 13.34 -10.64 -2.47
C THR A 37 12.06 -9.96 -2.98
N ARG A 38 11.35 -10.63 -3.86
CA ARG A 38 9.98 -10.32 -4.26
C ARG A 38 9.06 -11.39 -3.72
N ALA A 39 8.08 -11.01 -2.93
CA ALA A 39 7.01 -11.87 -2.48
C ALA A 39 5.71 -11.50 -3.20
N GLN A 40 4.94 -12.51 -3.62
CA GLN A 40 3.54 -12.36 -3.97
C GLN A 40 2.73 -12.86 -2.80
N ALA A 41 1.80 -12.05 -2.31
CA ALA A 41 0.97 -12.37 -1.17
C ALA A 41 -0.49 -12.56 -1.59
N ASP A 42 -1.19 -13.47 -0.93
CA ASP A 42 -2.65 -13.55 -0.98
C ASP A 42 -3.23 -12.29 -0.36
N LYS A 43 -4.01 -11.55 -1.15
CA LYS A 43 -4.55 -10.25 -0.74
C LYS A 43 -5.45 -10.36 0.48
N GLU A 44 -6.35 -11.35 0.50
CA GLU A 44 -7.32 -11.50 1.58
C GLU A 44 -6.65 -12.00 2.86
N LEU A 45 -5.71 -12.93 2.73
CA LEU A 45 -4.96 -13.44 3.87
C LEU A 45 -4.06 -12.36 4.47
N TYR A 46 -3.41 -11.54 3.63
CA TYR A 46 -2.61 -10.41 4.09
C TYR A 46 -3.46 -9.41 4.89
N GLU A 47 -4.62 -9.03 4.36
CA GLU A 47 -5.54 -8.13 5.02
C GLU A 47 -6.00 -8.69 6.39
N LYS A 48 -6.43 -9.95 6.44
CA LYS A 48 -6.82 -10.62 7.69
C LYS A 48 -5.69 -10.67 8.70
N THR A 49 -4.46 -10.91 8.24
CA THR A 49 -3.26 -10.96 9.08
C THR A 49 -2.99 -9.59 9.72
N ILE A 50 -3.06 -8.51 8.93
CA ILE A 50 -2.89 -7.14 9.45
C ILE A 50 -4.02 -6.79 10.44
N GLN A 51 -5.28 -7.10 10.11
CA GLN A 51 -6.42 -6.83 11.00
C GLN A 51 -6.28 -7.57 12.34
N ALA A 52 -5.85 -8.83 12.31
CA ALA A 52 -5.60 -9.61 13.52
C ALA A 52 -4.48 -8.99 14.38
N LYS A 53 -3.41 -8.49 13.76
CA LYS A 53 -2.32 -7.80 14.45
C LYS A 53 -2.80 -6.51 15.11
N LEU A 54 -3.53 -5.65 14.38
CA LEU A 54 -4.07 -4.41 14.92
C LEU A 54 -4.96 -4.67 16.14
N LYS A 55 -5.82 -5.69 16.06
CA LYS A 55 -6.67 -6.11 17.19
C LYS A 55 -5.86 -6.61 18.38
N LYS A 56 -4.81 -7.40 18.15
CA LYS A 56 -3.92 -7.91 19.20
C LYS A 56 -3.19 -6.77 19.92
N GLU A 57 -2.75 -5.78 19.18
CA GLU A 57 -2.07 -4.58 19.71
C GLU A 57 -3.06 -3.54 20.28
N GLN A 58 -4.36 -3.83 20.29
CA GLN A 58 -5.42 -2.94 20.80
C GLN A 58 -5.42 -1.56 20.14
N ILE A 59 -5.12 -1.51 18.84
CA ILE A 59 -5.16 -0.28 18.05
C ILE A 59 -6.58 -0.03 17.59
N ASP A 60 -7.12 1.14 17.93
CA ASP A 60 -8.43 1.57 17.46
C ASP A 60 -8.42 1.84 15.96
N VAL A 61 -9.33 1.20 15.23
CA VAL A 61 -9.51 1.39 13.78
C VAL A 61 -10.88 2.02 13.54
N PHE A 62 -10.89 3.14 12.85
CA PHE A 62 -12.11 3.86 12.47
C PHE A 62 -12.21 3.97 10.95
N GLU A 63 -13.36 3.61 10.41
CA GLU A 63 -13.69 3.85 9.01
C GLU A 63 -14.26 5.25 8.86
N ASP A 64 -13.44 6.17 8.35
CA ASP A 64 -13.83 7.56 8.09
C ASP A 64 -12.95 8.16 7.00
N GLU A 65 -13.46 9.14 6.29
CA GLU A 65 -12.70 9.91 5.31
C GLU A 65 -12.22 11.21 5.93
N VAL A 66 -10.90 11.34 6.13
CA VAL A 66 -10.29 12.58 6.61
C VAL A 66 -10.27 13.60 5.47
N ILE A 67 -10.89 14.75 5.72
CA ILE A 67 -11.08 15.81 4.72
C ILE A 67 -10.30 17.09 5.03
N ASP A 68 -9.83 17.27 6.28
CA ASP A 68 -9.06 18.45 6.69
C ASP A 68 -8.29 18.17 7.99
N PHE A 69 -7.46 19.13 8.38
CA PHE A 69 -6.80 19.15 9.67
C PHE A 69 -7.00 20.52 10.35
N GLU A 70 -7.21 20.49 11.66
CA GLU A 70 -7.25 21.70 12.48
C GLU A 70 -5.87 22.00 13.05
N GLU A 71 -5.46 23.24 12.90
CA GLU A 71 -4.16 23.76 13.31
C GLU A 71 -4.32 24.91 14.28
N LYS A 72 -3.46 24.97 15.29
CA LYS A 72 -3.35 26.06 16.22
C LYS A 72 -1.88 26.33 16.52
N ASN A 73 -1.45 27.59 16.39
CA ASN A 73 -0.06 28.01 16.63
C ASN A 73 0.99 27.22 15.81
N GLY A 74 0.66 26.81 14.58
CA GLY A 74 1.56 26.02 13.73
C GLY A 74 1.58 24.52 14.02
N GLU A 75 0.78 24.03 14.96
CA GLU A 75 0.69 22.62 15.31
C GLU A 75 -0.67 22.05 14.93
N VAL A 76 -0.66 20.90 14.23
CA VAL A 76 -1.87 20.15 13.92
C VAL A 76 -2.32 19.39 15.17
N PHE A 77 -3.53 19.64 15.63
CA PHE A 77 -4.08 19.03 16.84
C PHE A 77 -5.29 18.12 16.60
N ALA A 78 -5.94 18.21 15.45
CA ALA A 78 -7.06 17.35 15.11
C ALA A 78 -7.13 17.03 13.62
N ALA A 79 -7.46 15.79 13.29
CA ALA A 79 -7.90 15.37 11.96
C ALA A 79 -9.43 15.48 11.89
N VAL A 80 -9.94 16.10 10.83
CA VAL A 80 -11.37 16.30 10.59
C VAL A 80 -11.85 15.23 9.62
N GLY A 81 -12.57 14.25 10.12
CA GLY A 81 -13.27 13.26 9.30
C GLY A 81 -14.65 13.77 8.89
N LYS A 82 -15.30 13.06 7.96
CA LYS A 82 -16.69 13.32 7.57
C LYS A 82 -17.66 13.08 8.71
N ASN A 83 -17.37 12.09 9.56
CA ASN A 83 -18.25 11.69 10.66
C ASN A 83 -17.88 12.32 11.98
N LYS A 84 -16.59 12.47 12.28
CA LYS A 84 -16.12 13.02 13.56
C LYS A 84 -14.72 13.62 13.47
N LYS A 85 -14.29 14.25 14.55
CA LYS A 85 -12.91 14.76 14.71
C LYS A 85 -12.10 13.82 15.58
N TYR A 86 -10.84 13.64 15.20
CA TYR A 86 -9.87 12.80 15.90
C TYR A 86 -8.75 13.67 16.43
N LYS A 87 -8.52 13.65 17.75
CA LYS A 87 -7.43 14.37 18.39
C LYS A 87 -6.27 13.44 18.67
N ALA A 88 -5.06 13.88 18.37
CA ALA A 88 -3.84 13.15 18.66
C ALA A 88 -2.66 14.10 18.88
N LYS A 89 -1.57 13.58 19.45
CA LYS A 89 -0.31 14.30 19.60
C LYS A 89 0.47 14.40 18.29
N ALA A 90 0.27 13.45 17.39
CA ALA A 90 0.91 13.41 16.08
C ALA A 90 0.00 12.70 15.07
N PHE A 91 0.16 13.03 13.80
CA PHE A 91 -0.58 12.47 12.69
C PHE A 91 0.39 11.96 11.61
N VAL A 92 0.13 10.78 11.09
CA VAL A 92 0.88 10.21 9.98
C VAL A 92 -0.07 9.97 8.81
N LEU A 93 0.24 10.57 7.66
CA LEU A 93 -0.54 10.42 6.44
C LEU A 93 0.06 9.32 5.57
N THR A 94 -0.71 8.27 5.31
CA THR A 94 -0.33 7.14 4.45
C THR A 94 -1.39 6.91 3.38
N THR A 95 -1.67 7.94 2.59
CA THR A 95 -2.82 8.06 1.68
C THR A 95 -2.81 7.06 0.51
N GLY A 96 -1.68 6.43 0.22
CA GLY A 96 -1.56 5.47 -0.87
C GLY A 96 -1.93 6.09 -2.22
N THR A 97 -2.80 5.40 -2.98
CA THR A 97 -3.22 5.79 -4.33
C THR A 97 -4.60 6.46 -4.38
N PHE A 98 -5.24 6.67 -3.23
CA PHE A 98 -6.63 7.15 -3.17
C PHE A 98 -6.73 8.68 -3.15
N LEU A 99 -5.73 9.37 -2.58
CA LEU A 99 -5.78 10.83 -2.50
C LEU A 99 -5.80 11.44 -3.90
N ASN A 100 -6.93 12.05 -4.25
CA ASN A 100 -7.19 12.59 -5.59
C ASN A 100 -6.88 11.60 -6.72
N GLY A 101 -7.11 10.32 -6.47
CA GLY A 101 -6.75 9.24 -7.36
C GLY A 101 -7.47 9.32 -8.72
N ALA A 102 -6.77 8.90 -9.77
CA ALA A 102 -7.34 8.73 -11.09
C ALA A 102 -6.93 7.38 -11.68
N ILE A 103 -7.90 6.67 -12.23
CA ILE A 103 -7.73 5.39 -12.91
C ILE A 103 -7.65 5.66 -14.41
N LEU A 104 -6.60 5.15 -15.04
CA LEU A 104 -6.37 5.26 -16.48
C LEU A 104 -6.43 3.86 -17.10
N ILE A 105 -7.34 3.66 -18.06
CA ILE A 105 -7.49 2.40 -18.80
C ILE A 105 -7.57 2.77 -20.28
N GLY A 106 -6.48 2.55 -21.02
CA GLY A 106 -6.36 3.05 -22.38
C GLY A 106 -6.50 4.58 -22.41
N SER A 107 -7.41 5.09 -23.24
CA SER A 107 -7.76 6.51 -23.33
C SER A 107 -8.76 6.98 -22.28
N ASN A 108 -9.37 6.04 -21.55
CA ASN A 108 -10.38 6.38 -20.56
C ASN A 108 -9.75 6.80 -19.24
N LYS A 109 -10.23 7.93 -18.72
CA LYS A 109 -9.82 8.44 -17.39
C LYS A 109 -11.08 8.58 -16.53
N ARG A 110 -11.03 8.01 -15.33
CA ARG A 110 -12.08 8.16 -14.31
C ARG A 110 -11.48 8.43 -12.94
N GLU A 111 -12.24 9.04 -12.06
CA GLU A 111 -11.86 9.27 -10.68
C GLU A 111 -11.92 7.96 -9.88
N GLY A 112 -10.95 7.76 -8.99
CA GLY A 112 -10.89 6.61 -8.11
C GLY A 112 -9.46 6.23 -7.75
N GLY A 113 -9.25 5.56 -6.63
CA GLY A 113 -7.98 4.97 -6.23
C GLY A 113 -7.84 3.51 -6.71
N ARG A 114 -8.98 2.83 -6.84
CA ARG A 114 -9.15 1.45 -7.33
C ARG A 114 -10.47 1.33 -8.08
N ILE A 115 -10.64 0.29 -8.91
CA ILE A 115 -11.90 -0.01 -9.59
C ILE A 115 -12.99 -0.19 -8.52
N ASP A 116 -14.13 0.49 -8.75
CA ASP A 116 -15.31 0.51 -7.87
C ASP A 116 -15.12 1.16 -6.49
N GLU A 117 -13.97 1.78 -6.25
CA GLU A 117 -13.71 2.53 -5.04
C GLU A 117 -13.53 4.03 -5.34
N LYS A 118 -14.17 4.88 -4.54
CA LYS A 118 -14.09 6.33 -4.69
C LYS A 118 -12.69 6.85 -4.34
N LYS A 119 -12.31 7.98 -4.93
CA LYS A 119 -11.12 8.71 -4.50
C LYS A 119 -11.37 9.37 -3.14
N ALA A 120 -10.34 9.52 -2.33
CA ALA A 120 -10.35 10.43 -1.20
C ALA A 120 -10.03 11.85 -1.68
N SER A 121 -10.75 12.84 -1.19
CA SER A 121 -10.60 14.26 -1.56
C SER A 121 -10.79 15.14 -0.33
N GLY A 122 -10.33 16.39 -0.43
CA GLY A 122 -10.49 17.40 0.63
C GLY A 122 -9.19 17.87 1.25
N LEU A 123 -8.16 17.01 1.32
CA LEU A 123 -6.87 17.37 1.93
C LEU A 123 -6.03 18.34 1.09
N GLU A 124 -6.39 18.61 -0.17
CA GLU A 124 -5.63 19.49 -1.05
C GLU A 124 -5.51 20.90 -0.44
N LYS A 125 -6.60 21.42 0.10
CA LYS A 125 -6.61 22.75 0.74
C LYS A 125 -5.67 22.84 1.94
N PHE A 126 -5.58 21.76 2.71
CA PHE A 126 -4.63 21.67 3.81
C PHE A 126 -3.19 21.68 3.30
N PHE A 127 -2.87 20.88 2.28
CA PHE A 127 -1.54 20.86 1.69
C PHE A 127 -1.14 22.18 1.05
N ASP A 128 -2.05 22.84 0.34
CA ASP A 128 -1.83 24.17 -0.23
C ASP A 128 -1.52 25.19 0.86
N LYS A 129 -2.29 25.18 1.96
CA LYS A 129 -2.06 26.04 3.14
C LYS A 129 -0.69 25.81 3.78
N GLN A 130 -0.22 24.56 3.78
CA GLN A 130 1.10 24.18 4.31
C GLN A 130 2.24 24.40 3.29
N ASN A 131 1.96 24.96 2.11
CA ASN A 131 2.92 25.11 1.00
C ASN A 131 3.61 23.79 0.62
N LEU A 132 2.93 22.67 0.73
CA LEU A 132 3.46 21.36 0.32
C LEU A 132 3.21 21.16 -1.17
N MET A 133 4.29 21.03 -1.94
CA MET A 133 4.18 20.72 -3.38
C MET A 133 3.71 19.27 -3.56
N LEU A 134 2.55 19.11 -4.20
CA LEU A 134 2.02 17.82 -4.57
C LEU A 134 2.45 17.42 -5.98
N GLY A 135 2.97 16.20 -6.12
CA GLY A 135 3.29 15.60 -7.41
C GLY A 135 2.32 14.47 -7.76
N ARG A 136 2.30 14.10 -9.03
CA ARG A 136 1.51 12.95 -9.51
C ARG A 136 2.45 11.80 -9.81
N LEU A 137 2.24 10.67 -9.14
CA LEU A 137 2.95 9.42 -9.40
C LEU A 137 2.00 8.40 -10.03
N LYS A 138 2.55 7.56 -10.88
CA LYS A 138 1.81 6.48 -11.54
C LYS A 138 2.19 5.15 -10.91
N THR A 139 1.19 4.33 -10.60
CA THR A 139 1.35 2.90 -10.37
C THR A 139 0.82 2.12 -11.56
N GLY A 140 1.56 1.11 -12.03
CA GLY A 140 1.12 0.24 -13.11
C GLY A 140 0.51 -1.04 -12.54
N THR A 141 -0.65 -1.43 -13.06
CA THR A 141 -1.25 -2.73 -12.76
C THR A 141 -1.17 -3.59 -14.01
N PRO A 142 -0.60 -4.80 -13.97
CA PRO A 142 -0.63 -5.72 -15.10
C PRO A 142 -2.07 -6.10 -15.45
N PRO A 143 -2.37 -6.41 -16.72
CA PRO A 143 -3.70 -6.82 -17.14
C PRO A 143 -4.08 -8.12 -16.44
N ARG A 144 -5.37 -8.23 -16.08
CA ARG A 144 -5.97 -9.48 -15.63
C ARG A 144 -6.57 -10.16 -16.85
N LEU A 145 -6.08 -11.37 -17.12
CA LEU A 145 -6.53 -12.18 -18.26
C LEU A 145 -7.44 -13.29 -17.76
N ALA A 146 -8.41 -13.67 -18.58
CA ALA A 146 -9.20 -14.87 -18.35
C ALA A 146 -8.30 -16.10 -18.54
N ARG A 147 -8.23 -16.98 -17.56
CA ARG A 147 -7.29 -18.11 -17.55
C ARG A 147 -7.43 -19.02 -18.77
N GLU A 148 -8.66 -19.24 -19.22
CA GLU A 148 -9.01 -20.06 -20.37
C GLU A 148 -8.52 -19.49 -21.71
N THR A 149 -8.16 -18.21 -21.76
CA THR A 149 -7.62 -17.56 -22.96
C THR A 149 -6.10 -17.61 -23.04
N ILE A 150 -5.44 -18.16 -22.04
CA ILE A 150 -3.98 -18.19 -21.96
C ILE A 150 -3.48 -19.51 -22.54
N ASN A 151 -2.63 -19.44 -23.56
CA ASN A 151 -1.91 -20.62 -24.06
C ASN A 151 -0.65 -20.84 -23.22
N PHE A 152 -0.75 -21.71 -22.21
CA PHE A 152 0.36 -22.01 -21.29
C PHE A 152 1.50 -22.82 -21.98
N GLU A 153 1.23 -23.49 -23.08
CA GLU A 153 2.23 -24.35 -23.77
C GLU A 153 3.38 -23.54 -24.38
N VAL A 154 3.12 -22.28 -24.74
CA VAL A 154 4.11 -21.37 -25.33
C VAL A 154 4.79 -20.45 -24.32
N LEU A 155 4.42 -20.55 -23.03
CA LEU A 155 4.93 -19.71 -21.98
C LEU A 155 6.02 -20.42 -21.18
N GLU A 156 7.08 -19.68 -20.86
CA GLU A 156 8.10 -20.14 -19.92
C GLU A 156 7.57 -20.06 -18.49
N GLU A 157 7.63 -21.17 -17.77
CA GLU A 157 7.29 -21.21 -16.37
C GLU A 157 8.32 -20.42 -15.54
N GLN A 158 7.84 -19.58 -14.63
CA GLN A 158 8.68 -18.83 -13.71
C GLN A 158 8.36 -19.22 -12.27
N PRO A 159 8.90 -20.35 -11.79
CA PRO A 159 8.68 -20.82 -10.43
C PRO A 159 9.28 -19.87 -9.40
N GLY A 160 8.81 -19.98 -8.16
CA GLY A 160 9.47 -19.39 -7.01
C GLY A 160 10.85 -20.01 -6.75
N ASP A 161 11.58 -19.45 -5.80
CA ASP A 161 12.84 -20.02 -5.37
C ASP A 161 12.59 -21.32 -4.58
N GLN A 162 13.42 -22.34 -4.78
CA GLN A 162 13.35 -23.59 -4.02
C GLN A 162 13.72 -23.34 -2.54
N GLU A 163 14.76 -22.57 -2.31
CA GLU A 163 15.11 -22.07 -0.99
C GLU A 163 14.47 -20.69 -0.82
N VAL A 164 13.44 -20.64 0.00
CA VAL A 164 12.66 -19.41 0.22
C VAL A 164 13.48 -18.41 1.04
N CYS A 165 13.73 -17.24 0.46
CA CYS A 165 14.25 -16.09 1.17
C CYS A 165 13.07 -15.24 1.66
N TYR A 166 12.71 -15.38 2.93
CA TYR A 166 11.64 -14.62 3.55
C TYR A 166 11.93 -13.12 3.63
N MET A 167 10.86 -12.34 3.79
CA MET A 167 10.95 -10.88 3.91
C MET A 167 11.33 -10.45 5.32
N SER A 168 10.88 -11.18 6.34
CA SER A 168 11.21 -10.96 7.75
C SER A 168 12.49 -11.70 8.16
N PHE A 169 13.11 -11.26 9.24
CA PHE A 169 14.31 -11.89 9.84
C PHE A 169 13.95 -13.07 10.74
#